data_7eb94c6a8a41adcdfd5abb14812ba05a
#
_entry.id   7eb94c6a8a41adcdfd5abb14812ba05a
#
_cell.length_a   1.000
_cell.length_b   1.000
_cell.length_c   1.000
_cell.angle_alpha   90.00
_cell.angle_beta   90.00
_cell.angle_gamma   90.00
#
_symmetry.space_group_name_H-M   'P 1'
#
loop_
_entity.id
_entity.type
_entity.pdbx_description
1 polymer ?
#
loop_
_entity_poly.entity_id
_entity_poly.type
_entity_poly.pdbx_seq_one_letter_code
_entity_poly.pdbx_strand_id
1 'polypeptide(L)'
;LKGKTSILYGSNGHRYVLTGQLEGTFPFLRDLAWRVQGTYSNSGDRSTANYLLNNTGAREHHTSALLGYDRGRLRIEGFYSHFYNRTGVMFSAQMGSEDLLAERIRLGRPLYTDPFTRSIAYPYQKVTHQTAIGKMKFSMRNAGNLYWQSSWQKEHRQENRIRRLGSDIPAVSLHLNSLQNSLCWKLNYNSWQTEVGGQIMFIDNHSQAGTGIVPVIPNYTETQMGIYGIGKYNYSKG
;
A
#
# COMPACT_ATOMS: atom_id res chain seq x y z
N LEU A 1 10.08 -20.38 -17.23
CA LEU A 1 9.67 -18.97 -17.30
C LEU A 1 8.21 -18.89 -17.76
N LYS A 2 7.37 -18.16 -17.02
CA LYS A 2 5.98 -17.84 -17.40
C LYS A 2 5.79 -16.33 -17.32
N GLY A 3 4.91 -15.80 -18.17
CA GLY A 3 4.60 -14.39 -18.19
C GLY A 3 3.12 -14.14 -18.46
N LYS A 4 2.64 -13.00 -17.96
CA LYS A 4 1.28 -12.49 -18.22
C LYS A 4 1.34 -10.98 -18.43
N THR A 5 0.62 -10.51 -19.44
CA THR A 5 0.44 -9.07 -19.69
C THR A 5 -1.04 -8.78 -19.77
N SER A 6 -1.45 -7.64 -19.22
CA SER A 6 -2.83 -7.15 -19.27
C SER A 6 -2.82 -5.68 -19.64
N ILE A 7 -3.71 -5.28 -20.54
CA ILE A 7 -3.93 -3.90 -20.95
C ILE A 7 -5.41 -3.61 -20.75
N LEU A 8 -5.71 -2.50 -20.07
CA LEU A 8 -7.07 -2.02 -19.88
C LEU A 8 -7.15 -0.57 -20.34
N TYR A 9 -8.19 -0.24 -21.07
CA TYR A 9 -8.53 1.13 -21.44
C TYR A 9 -9.93 1.48 -20.94
N GLY A 10 -10.07 2.68 -20.36
CA GLY A 10 -11.34 3.27 -19.97
C GLY A 10 -11.52 4.62 -20.64
N SER A 11 -12.67 4.85 -21.29
CA SER A 11 -12.93 6.08 -22.05
C SER A 11 -13.03 7.33 -21.15
N ASN A 12 -13.63 7.20 -19.96
CA ASN A 12 -13.73 8.32 -19.02
C ASN A 12 -12.35 8.60 -18.39
N GLY A 13 -11.85 9.81 -18.63
CA GLY A 13 -10.48 10.19 -18.28
C GLY A 13 -9.41 9.59 -19.18
N HIS A 14 -9.79 8.92 -20.28
CA HIS A 14 -8.87 8.21 -21.17
C HIS A 14 -7.84 7.38 -20.38
N ARG A 15 -8.34 6.64 -19.39
CA ARG A 15 -7.50 5.83 -18.49
C ARG A 15 -6.93 4.64 -19.22
N TYR A 16 -5.64 4.41 -19.07
CA TYR A 16 -5.01 3.16 -19.46
C TYR A 16 -4.25 2.55 -18.28
N VAL A 17 -4.29 1.22 -18.22
CA VAL A 17 -3.56 0.42 -17.24
C VAL A 17 -2.79 -0.66 -17.99
N LEU A 18 -1.50 -0.73 -17.74
CA LEU A 18 -0.61 -1.75 -18.26
C LEU A 18 -0.07 -2.56 -17.08
N THR A 19 -0.24 -3.87 -17.10
CA THR A 19 0.32 -4.78 -16.10
C THR A 19 1.14 -5.85 -16.78
N GLY A 20 2.35 -6.08 -16.27
CA GLY A 20 3.24 -7.17 -16.68
C GLY A 20 3.64 -8.01 -15.47
N GLN A 21 3.67 -9.32 -15.61
CA GLN A 21 4.16 -10.27 -14.62
C GLN A 21 5.06 -11.29 -15.27
N LEU A 22 6.18 -11.58 -14.63
CA LEU A 22 7.08 -12.67 -14.99
C LEU A 22 7.35 -13.53 -13.75
N GLU A 23 7.40 -14.84 -13.94
CA GLU A 23 7.74 -15.78 -12.87
C GLU A 23 8.52 -16.98 -13.41
N GLY A 24 9.32 -17.56 -12.56
CA GLY A 24 10.12 -18.73 -12.93
C GLY A 24 10.96 -19.26 -11.79
N THR A 25 11.77 -20.25 -12.12
CA THR A 25 12.83 -20.80 -11.28
C THR A 25 14.18 -20.57 -11.93
N PHE A 26 15.25 -20.66 -11.15
CA PHE A 26 16.61 -20.59 -11.70
C PHE A 26 17.04 -22.00 -12.15
N PRO A 27 17.63 -22.17 -13.36
CA PRO A 27 18.05 -23.48 -13.86
C PRO A 27 19.06 -24.19 -12.96
N PHE A 28 19.96 -23.41 -12.33
CA PHE A 28 21.01 -23.90 -11.44
C PHE A 28 20.57 -24.02 -9.95
N LEU A 29 19.39 -23.49 -9.59
CA LEU A 29 18.85 -23.50 -8.23
C LEU A 29 17.34 -23.72 -8.28
N ARG A 30 16.93 -24.97 -8.53
CA ARG A 30 15.53 -25.35 -8.79
C ARG A 30 14.60 -25.12 -7.59
N ASP A 31 15.16 -25.09 -6.39
CA ASP A 31 14.43 -24.84 -5.14
C ASP A 31 14.13 -23.36 -4.91
N LEU A 32 14.66 -22.47 -5.76
CA LEU A 32 14.44 -21.03 -5.73
C LEU A 32 13.52 -20.60 -6.87
N ALA A 33 12.34 -20.09 -6.50
CA ALA A 33 11.37 -19.50 -7.42
C ALA A 33 11.31 -17.99 -7.23
N TRP A 34 10.96 -17.28 -8.30
CA TRP A 34 10.82 -15.85 -8.28
C TRP A 34 9.60 -15.38 -9.08
N ARG A 35 9.07 -14.23 -8.69
CA ARG A 35 8.05 -13.49 -9.44
C ARG A 35 8.35 -12.02 -9.35
N VAL A 36 8.21 -11.32 -10.47
CA VAL A 36 8.21 -9.86 -10.53
C VAL A 36 6.96 -9.38 -11.25
N GLN A 37 6.41 -8.28 -10.79
CA GLN A 37 5.22 -7.68 -11.38
C GLN A 37 5.37 -6.16 -11.39
N GLY A 38 4.91 -5.55 -12.49
CA GLY A 38 4.80 -4.10 -12.61
C GLY A 38 3.43 -3.71 -13.15
N THR A 39 2.86 -2.63 -12.62
CA THR A 39 1.64 -2.01 -13.12
C THR A 39 1.86 -0.52 -13.26
N TYR A 40 1.45 0.03 -14.38
CA TYR A 40 1.40 1.46 -14.61
C TYR A 40 -0.02 1.86 -15.02
N SER A 41 -0.55 2.90 -14.39
CA SER A 41 -1.86 3.48 -14.70
C SER A 41 -1.75 5.00 -14.84
N ASN A 42 -2.43 5.54 -15.83
CA ASN A 42 -2.53 6.98 -16.03
C ASN A 42 -3.92 7.33 -16.54
N SER A 43 -4.55 8.31 -15.91
CA SER A 43 -5.80 8.91 -16.35
C SER A 43 -5.70 10.42 -16.31
N GLY A 44 -6.36 11.08 -17.24
CA GLY A 44 -6.59 12.52 -17.22
C GLY A 44 -7.89 12.88 -16.50
N ASP A 45 -8.37 14.09 -16.77
CA ASP A 45 -9.61 14.60 -16.22
C ASP A 45 -10.79 13.68 -16.53
N ARG A 46 -11.63 13.43 -15.55
CA ARG A 46 -12.86 12.65 -15.70
C ARG A 46 -14.00 13.57 -16.12
N SER A 47 -15.02 13.00 -16.73
CA SER A 47 -16.22 13.73 -17.11
C SER A 47 -17.47 13.16 -16.44
N THR A 48 -18.41 14.03 -16.18
CA THR A 48 -19.83 13.71 -16.05
C THR A 48 -20.45 13.59 -17.45
N ALA A 49 -21.75 13.38 -17.54
CA ALA A 49 -22.45 13.42 -18.83
C ALA A 49 -22.38 14.81 -19.54
N ASN A 50 -22.20 15.87 -18.77
CA ASN A 50 -22.41 17.25 -19.28
C ASN A 50 -21.13 18.13 -19.23
N TYR A 51 -20.12 17.78 -18.40
CA TYR A 51 -18.92 18.61 -18.22
C TYR A 51 -17.74 17.83 -17.71
N LEU A 52 -16.54 18.41 -17.86
CA LEU A 52 -15.30 17.87 -17.31
C LEU A 52 -15.17 18.23 -15.83
N LEU A 53 -14.63 17.29 -15.09
CA LEU A 53 -14.20 17.45 -13.71
C LEU A 53 -12.69 17.69 -13.71
N ASN A 54 -12.29 18.95 -13.79
CA ASN A 54 -10.88 19.32 -13.92
C ASN A 54 -10.07 18.96 -12.68
N ASN A 55 -8.82 18.58 -12.92
CA ASN A 55 -7.86 18.11 -11.94
C ASN A 55 -8.29 16.82 -11.21
N THR A 56 -8.92 15.89 -11.93
CA THR A 56 -9.30 14.58 -11.42
C THR A 56 -8.46 13.44 -11.98
N GLY A 57 -7.37 13.79 -12.66
CA GLY A 57 -6.39 12.84 -13.18
C GLY A 57 -5.68 12.05 -12.06
N ALA A 58 -5.21 10.87 -12.40
CA ALA A 58 -4.41 10.03 -11.51
C ALA A 58 -3.25 9.37 -12.25
N ARG A 59 -2.11 9.25 -11.57
CA ARG A 59 -0.93 8.54 -12.03
C ARG A 59 -0.49 7.55 -10.95
N GLU A 60 -0.36 6.29 -11.34
CA GLU A 60 -0.05 5.21 -10.42
C GLU A 60 1.03 4.32 -11.04
N HIS A 61 1.95 3.87 -10.22
CA HIS A 61 2.85 2.77 -10.58
C HIS A 61 3.11 1.88 -9.36
N HIS A 62 3.05 0.59 -9.61
CA HIS A 62 3.26 -0.43 -8.61
C HIS A 62 4.28 -1.43 -9.13
N THR A 63 5.22 -1.79 -8.29
CA THR A 63 6.16 -2.87 -8.58
C THR A 63 6.21 -3.81 -7.41
N SER A 64 6.35 -5.10 -7.67
CA SER A 64 6.58 -6.08 -6.61
C SER A 64 7.52 -7.18 -7.08
N ALA A 65 8.25 -7.74 -6.13
CA ALA A 65 9.12 -8.88 -6.31
C ALA A 65 8.87 -9.89 -5.19
N LEU A 66 8.89 -11.17 -5.53
CA LEU A 66 8.77 -12.29 -4.60
C LEU A 66 9.86 -13.29 -4.92
N LEU A 67 10.54 -13.76 -3.87
CA LEU A 67 11.50 -14.86 -3.90
C LEU A 67 11.00 -15.92 -2.95
N GLY A 68 11.01 -17.18 -3.36
CA GLY A 68 10.62 -18.32 -2.55
C GLY A 68 11.66 -19.44 -2.68
N TYR A 69 12.19 -19.87 -1.55
CA TYR A 69 13.09 -21.02 -1.45
C TYR A 69 12.41 -22.11 -0.63
N ASP A 70 12.34 -23.32 -1.15
CA ASP A 70 11.71 -24.46 -0.49
C ASP A 70 12.57 -25.72 -0.68
N ARG A 71 13.29 -26.11 0.36
CA ARG A 71 14.13 -27.32 0.34
C ARG A 71 14.10 -28.05 1.67
N GLY A 72 13.55 -29.25 1.65
CA GLY A 72 13.56 -30.16 2.78
C GLY A 72 12.85 -29.60 4.01
N ARG A 73 13.59 -29.11 4.99
CA ARG A 73 13.03 -28.59 6.24
C ARG A 73 12.89 -27.08 6.27
N LEU A 74 13.45 -26.39 5.31
CA LEU A 74 13.54 -24.94 5.28
C LEU A 74 12.72 -24.39 4.11
N ARG A 75 11.76 -23.51 4.44
CA ARG A 75 11.06 -22.67 3.48
C ARG A 75 11.26 -21.22 3.85
N ILE A 76 11.71 -20.42 2.89
CA ILE A 76 11.90 -18.98 3.05
C ILE A 76 11.15 -18.28 1.93
N GLU A 77 10.47 -17.19 2.27
CA GLU A 77 9.82 -16.30 1.32
C GLU A 77 10.24 -14.87 1.61
N GLY A 78 10.62 -14.15 0.58
CA GLY A 78 10.91 -12.72 0.62
C GLY A 78 10.00 -11.99 -0.36
N PHE A 79 9.30 -10.97 0.10
CA PHE A 79 8.43 -10.13 -0.71
C PHE A 79 8.82 -8.67 -0.54
N TYR A 80 8.84 -7.94 -1.64
CA TYR A 80 8.97 -6.49 -1.65
C TYR A 80 7.94 -5.89 -2.58
N SER A 81 7.35 -4.76 -2.18
CA SER A 81 6.50 -3.96 -3.06
C SER A 81 6.77 -2.46 -2.89
N HIS A 82 6.63 -1.75 -3.99
CA HIS A 82 6.63 -0.30 -4.05
C HIS A 82 5.36 0.16 -4.74
N PHE A 83 4.61 1.01 -4.06
CA PHE A 83 3.40 1.65 -4.53
C PHE A 83 3.61 3.15 -4.60
N TYR A 84 3.21 3.76 -5.70
CA TYR A 84 3.15 5.20 -5.87
C TYR A 84 1.82 5.59 -6.50
N ASN A 85 1.20 6.60 -5.91
CA ASN A 85 0.00 7.23 -6.43
C ASN A 85 0.11 8.75 -6.33
N ARG A 86 -0.27 9.45 -7.39
CA ARG A 86 -0.54 10.88 -7.37
C ARG A 86 -1.90 11.11 -8.00
N THR A 87 -2.82 11.70 -7.24
CA THR A 87 -4.20 11.95 -7.66
C THR A 87 -4.53 13.42 -7.49
N GLY A 88 -5.03 14.04 -8.53
CA GLY A 88 -5.54 15.41 -8.48
C GLY A 88 -6.80 15.47 -7.62
N VAL A 89 -6.98 16.58 -6.94
CA VAL A 89 -8.23 16.90 -6.23
C VAL A 89 -8.99 17.92 -7.08
N MET A 90 -10.23 17.62 -7.39
CA MET A 90 -11.07 18.45 -8.25
C MET A 90 -11.07 19.92 -7.78
N PHE A 91 -10.84 20.86 -8.67
CA PHE A 91 -10.78 22.28 -8.33
C PHE A 91 -12.05 22.77 -7.65
N SER A 92 -13.20 22.32 -8.13
CA SER A 92 -14.50 22.69 -7.57
C SER A 92 -14.81 22.06 -6.20
N ALA A 93 -14.02 21.11 -5.73
CA ALA A 93 -14.14 20.58 -4.37
C ALA A 93 -13.60 21.54 -3.30
N GLN A 94 -12.76 22.49 -3.71
CA GLN A 94 -12.32 23.57 -2.82
C GLN A 94 -13.40 24.64 -2.77
N MET A 95 -14.16 24.66 -1.69
CA MET A 95 -15.18 25.68 -1.46
C MET A 95 -14.53 26.99 -1.02
N GLY A 96 -14.89 28.07 -1.68
CA GLY A 96 -14.55 29.42 -1.25
C GLY A 96 -15.52 29.92 -0.18
N SER A 97 -16.34 30.92 -0.49
CA SER A 97 -17.38 31.42 0.38
C SER A 97 -18.68 30.60 0.26
N GLU A 98 -19.59 30.79 1.23
CA GLU A 98 -20.95 30.22 1.20
C GLU A 98 -21.72 30.67 -0.04
N ASP A 99 -21.55 31.90 -0.45
CA ASP A 99 -22.19 32.48 -1.68
C ASP A 99 -21.75 31.71 -2.94
N LEU A 100 -20.44 31.40 -3.06
CA LEU A 100 -19.93 30.62 -4.18
C LEU A 100 -20.49 29.21 -4.20
N LEU A 101 -20.70 28.61 -3.01
CA LEU A 101 -21.33 27.30 -2.91
C LEU A 101 -22.77 27.35 -3.37
N ALA A 102 -23.55 28.33 -2.90
CA ALA A 102 -24.94 28.53 -3.30
C ALA A 102 -25.08 28.73 -4.81
N GLU A 103 -24.18 29.53 -5.42
CA GLU A 103 -24.15 29.73 -6.86
C GLU A 103 -23.86 28.44 -7.64
N ARG A 104 -22.90 27.64 -7.20
CA ARG A 104 -22.58 26.33 -7.82
C ARG A 104 -23.77 25.38 -7.75
N ILE A 105 -24.45 25.33 -6.59
CA ILE A 105 -25.64 24.51 -6.41
C ILE A 105 -26.75 24.96 -7.40
N ARG A 106 -26.97 26.25 -7.51
CA ARG A 106 -27.95 26.82 -8.42
C ARG A 106 -27.65 26.53 -9.90
N LEU A 107 -26.35 26.58 -10.28
CA LEU A 107 -25.91 26.31 -11.65
C LEU A 107 -25.91 24.80 -11.98
N GLY A 108 -25.86 23.93 -10.98
CA GLY A 108 -25.76 22.48 -11.13
C GLY A 108 -24.50 21.99 -11.85
N ARG A 109 -23.47 22.84 -11.94
CA ARG A 109 -22.17 22.54 -12.59
C ARG A 109 -21.06 23.39 -11.99
N PRO A 110 -19.78 23.04 -12.19
CA PRO A 110 -18.66 23.91 -11.85
C PRO A 110 -18.74 25.25 -12.53
N LEU A 111 -18.27 26.31 -11.87
CA LEU A 111 -18.25 27.68 -12.44
C LEU A 111 -17.34 27.76 -13.67
N TYR A 112 -16.23 27.03 -13.63
CA TYR A 112 -15.23 26.98 -14.70
C TYR A 112 -14.96 25.54 -15.09
N THR A 113 -14.79 25.29 -16.37
CA THR A 113 -14.33 24.02 -16.94
C THR A 113 -13.26 24.33 -17.96
N ASP A 114 -12.07 23.76 -17.74
CA ASP A 114 -10.95 23.84 -18.67
C ASP A 114 -10.97 22.66 -19.66
N PRO A 115 -10.25 22.75 -20.78
CA PRO A 115 -10.05 21.62 -21.66
C PRO A 115 -9.45 20.41 -20.96
N PHE A 116 -9.70 19.22 -21.50
CA PHE A 116 -9.15 17.96 -20.99
C PHE A 116 -7.63 18.02 -20.88
N THR A 117 -7.10 17.57 -19.75
CA THR A 117 -5.65 17.39 -19.54
C THR A 117 -5.33 16.14 -18.76
N ARG A 118 -4.09 15.66 -18.92
CA ARG A 118 -3.46 14.61 -18.07
C ARG A 118 -2.55 15.22 -17.01
N SER A 119 -2.40 16.53 -17.01
CA SER A 119 -1.60 17.22 -16.00
C SER A 119 -2.32 17.21 -14.66
N ILE A 120 -1.59 16.94 -13.60
CA ILE A 120 -2.11 16.99 -12.24
C ILE A 120 -1.52 18.24 -11.58
N ALA A 121 -2.35 19.25 -11.43
CA ALA A 121 -2.02 20.52 -10.79
C ALA A 121 -2.34 20.48 -9.29
N TYR A 122 -2.11 21.58 -8.60
CA TYR A 122 -2.61 21.76 -7.23
C TYR A 122 -4.13 22.02 -7.24
N PRO A 123 -4.89 21.44 -6.30
CA PRO A 123 -4.46 20.57 -5.22
C PRO A 123 -4.30 19.11 -5.68
N TYR A 124 -3.44 18.38 -5.01
CA TYR A 124 -3.28 16.94 -5.25
C TYR A 124 -2.89 16.18 -3.96
N GLN A 125 -3.10 14.89 -3.99
CA GLN A 125 -2.57 13.94 -3.01
C GLN A 125 -1.49 13.09 -3.66
N LYS A 126 -0.45 12.77 -2.89
CA LYS A 126 0.64 11.89 -3.30
C LYS A 126 0.92 10.89 -2.19
N VAL A 127 0.98 9.62 -2.52
CA VAL A 127 1.31 8.54 -1.60
C VAL A 127 2.42 7.69 -2.20
N THR A 128 3.42 7.41 -1.38
CA THR A 128 4.43 6.39 -1.65
C THR A 128 4.39 5.38 -0.52
N HIS A 129 4.22 4.11 -0.84
CA HIS A 129 4.20 3.04 0.15
C HIS A 129 5.16 1.93 -0.28
N GLN A 130 6.00 1.51 0.65
CA GLN A 130 6.95 0.42 0.48
C GLN A 130 6.69 -0.64 1.54
N THR A 131 6.75 -1.91 1.15
CA THR A 131 6.60 -3.04 2.05
C THR A 131 7.66 -4.07 1.75
N ALA A 132 8.36 -4.54 2.78
CA ALA A 132 9.22 -5.71 2.70
C ALA A 132 8.77 -6.74 3.74
N ILE A 133 8.61 -8.00 3.31
CA ILE A 133 8.18 -9.10 4.18
C ILE A 133 9.14 -10.26 3.98
N GLY A 134 9.71 -10.74 5.08
CA GLY A 134 10.45 -12.01 5.14
C GLY A 134 9.67 -13.03 5.96
N LYS A 135 9.55 -14.24 5.45
CA LYS A 135 8.93 -15.36 6.16
C LYS A 135 9.86 -16.57 6.13
N MET A 136 9.92 -17.29 7.24
CA MET A 136 10.64 -18.54 7.35
C MET A 136 9.79 -19.59 8.06
N LYS A 137 9.78 -20.79 7.50
CA LYS A 137 9.30 -22.00 8.19
C LYS A 137 10.47 -22.96 8.29
N PHE A 138 10.76 -23.40 9.49
CA PHE A 138 11.77 -24.44 9.75
C PHE A 138 11.12 -25.64 10.43
N SER A 139 11.22 -26.81 9.81
CA SER A 139 10.67 -28.05 10.34
C SER A 139 11.70 -28.77 11.22
N MET A 140 11.42 -28.90 12.51
CA MET A 140 12.30 -29.53 13.51
C MET A 140 11.96 -31.01 13.73
N ARG A 141 11.42 -31.67 12.70
CA ARG A 141 10.94 -33.08 12.77
C ARG A 141 9.92 -33.26 13.90
N ASN A 142 10.24 -34.12 14.88
CA ASN A 142 9.36 -34.45 16.00
C ASN A 142 9.17 -33.30 17.01
N ALA A 143 10.01 -32.27 16.94
CA ALA A 143 9.89 -31.08 17.79
C ALA A 143 9.00 -29.97 17.19
N GLY A 144 8.28 -30.27 16.11
CA GLY A 144 7.32 -29.33 15.50
C GLY A 144 7.92 -28.41 14.43
N ASN A 145 7.30 -27.27 14.26
CA ASN A 145 7.70 -26.28 13.25
C ASN A 145 7.88 -24.92 13.89
N LEU A 146 8.93 -24.23 13.49
CA LEU A 146 9.20 -22.84 13.84
C LEU A 146 8.80 -21.95 12.66
N TYR A 147 8.07 -20.89 12.93
CA TYR A 147 7.67 -19.87 11.96
C TYR A 147 8.19 -18.52 12.43
N TRP A 148 8.86 -17.83 11.55
CA TRP A 148 9.28 -16.45 11.76
C TRP A 148 8.76 -15.59 10.62
N GLN A 149 8.30 -14.39 10.95
CA GLN A 149 7.94 -13.37 9.98
C GLN A 149 8.47 -12.02 10.46
N SER A 150 9.09 -11.31 9.53
CA SER A 150 9.43 -9.89 9.68
C SER A 150 8.73 -9.09 8.60
N SER A 151 8.13 -7.96 8.95
CA SER A 151 7.43 -7.06 8.04
C SER A 151 7.88 -5.64 8.32
N TRP A 152 8.43 -5.00 7.31
CA TRP A 152 8.76 -3.58 7.33
C TRP A 152 7.83 -2.84 6.37
N GLN A 153 7.32 -1.68 6.80
CA GLN A 153 6.50 -0.79 5.99
C GLN A 153 6.99 0.64 6.16
N LYS A 154 7.00 1.37 5.05
CA LYS A 154 7.28 2.80 5.03
C LYS A 154 6.24 3.48 4.14
N GLU A 155 5.56 4.46 4.69
CA GLU A 155 4.60 5.30 3.97
C GLU A 155 5.02 6.76 4.03
N HIS A 156 4.88 7.44 2.90
CA HIS A 156 4.97 8.89 2.82
C HIS A 156 3.74 9.41 2.09
N ARG A 157 2.90 10.14 2.81
CA ARG A 157 1.68 10.77 2.30
C ARG A 157 1.82 12.28 2.32
N GLN A 158 1.52 12.90 1.21
CA GLN A 158 1.48 14.35 1.05
C GLN A 158 0.12 14.78 0.50
N GLU A 159 -0.42 15.87 1.06
CA GLU A 159 -1.59 16.56 0.55
C GLU A 159 -1.22 18.02 0.29
N ASN A 160 -1.36 18.43 -0.95
CA ASN A 160 -1.08 19.80 -1.35
C ASN A 160 -2.39 20.55 -1.56
N ARG A 161 -2.40 21.83 -1.23
CA ARG A 161 -3.53 22.74 -1.41
C ARG A 161 -3.12 23.93 -2.27
N ILE A 162 -4.11 24.58 -2.90
CA ILE A 162 -3.89 25.89 -3.51
C ILE A 162 -3.71 26.91 -2.40
N ARG A 163 -2.61 27.65 -2.44
CA ARG A 163 -2.31 28.77 -1.52
C ARG A 163 -1.97 29.98 -2.36
N ARG A 164 -2.19 31.17 -1.81
CA ARG A 164 -1.80 32.41 -2.46
C ARG A 164 -0.28 32.47 -2.72
N LEU A 165 0.51 31.97 -1.77
CA LEU A 165 1.95 31.78 -1.87
C LEU A 165 2.32 30.42 -1.27
N GLY A 166 3.26 29.70 -1.87
CA GLY A 166 3.79 28.46 -1.32
C GLY A 166 2.87 27.23 -1.53
N SER A 167 2.19 27.12 -2.69
CA SER A 167 1.39 25.90 -3.03
C SER A 167 2.25 24.65 -3.15
N ASP A 168 3.55 24.78 -3.34
CA ASP A 168 4.55 23.71 -3.32
C ASP A 168 4.77 23.11 -1.92
N ILE A 169 4.49 23.89 -0.86
CA ILE A 169 4.56 23.40 0.52
C ILE A 169 3.32 22.54 0.80
N PRO A 170 3.47 21.25 1.13
CA PRO A 170 2.33 20.39 1.39
C PRO A 170 1.55 20.88 2.61
N ALA A 171 0.23 20.75 2.59
CA ALA A 171 -0.63 21.01 3.73
C ALA A 171 -0.51 19.90 4.78
N VAL A 172 -0.30 18.67 4.31
CA VAL A 172 -0.05 17.49 5.13
C VAL A 172 1.14 16.75 4.52
N SER A 173 2.10 16.38 5.35
CA SER A 173 3.20 15.49 4.97
C SER A 173 3.47 14.55 6.14
N LEU A 174 3.06 13.30 5.99
CA LEU A 174 3.17 12.25 7.01
C LEU A 174 4.17 11.20 6.56
N HIS A 175 5.05 10.83 7.46
CA HIS A 175 5.97 9.71 7.32
C HIS A 175 5.64 8.68 8.38
N LEU A 176 5.24 7.49 7.96
CA LEU A 176 5.04 6.34 8.83
C LEU A 176 6.11 5.30 8.50
N ASN A 177 6.76 4.80 9.53
CA ASN A 177 7.70 3.69 9.42
C ASN A 177 7.34 2.66 10.49
N SER A 178 7.22 1.39 10.11
CA SER A 178 6.92 0.32 11.06
C SER A 178 7.73 -0.93 10.75
N LEU A 179 8.16 -1.60 11.81
CA LEU A 179 8.82 -2.90 11.76
C LEU A 179 8.13 -3.84 12.74
N GLN A 180 7.59 -4.93 12.23
CA GLN A 180 6.97 -5.98 13.02
C GLN A 180 7.73 -7.28 12.86
N ASN A 181 8.00 -7.95 13.96
CA ASN A 181 8.55 -9.30 13.99
C ASN A 181 7.62 -10.21 14.76
N SER A 182 7.43 -11.42 14.29
CA SER A 182 6.73 -12.49 15.00
C SER A 182 7.48 -13.80 14.93
N LEU A 183 7.44 -14.54 16.00
CA LEU A 183 7.99 -15.88 16.11
C LEU A 183 6.94 -16.78 16.71
N CYS A 184 6.72 -17.94 16.09
CA CYS A 184 5.70 -18.89 16.51
C CYS A 184 6.24 -20.31 16.37
N TRP A 185 6.10 -21.09 17.43
CA TRP A 185 6.38 -22.51 17.43
C TRP A 185 5.07 -23.32 17.49
N LYS A 186 4.94 -24.33 16.62
CA LYS A 186 3.78 -25.21 16.56
C LYS A 186 4.21 -26.67 16.66
N LEU A 187 3.59 -27.39 17.56
CA LEU A 187 3.80 -28.81 17.76
C LEU A 187 2.47 -29.54 17.70
N ASN A 188 2.42 -30.60 16.90
CA ASN A 188 1.33 -31.59 16.91
C ASN A 188 1.91 -32.90 17.46
N TYR A 189 1.45 -33.32 18.62
CA TYR A 189 1.89 -34.54 19.26
C TYR A 189 0.69 -35.35 19.76
N ASN A 190 0.46 -36.50 19.16
CA ASN A 190 -0.73 -37.35 19.41
C ASN A 190 -2.04 -36.53 19.24
N SER A 191 -2.85 -36.48 20.29
CA SER A 191 -4.11 -35.73 20.34
C SER A 191 -3.92 -34.23 20.66
N TRP A 192 -2.70 -33.79 20.96
CA TRP A 192 -2.40 -32.41 21.31
C TRP A 192 -1.90 -31.59 20.13
N GLN A 193 -2.43 -30.40 20.01
CA GLN A 193 -1.89 -29.35 19.15
C GLN A 193 -1.51 -28.17 20.03
N THR A 194 -0.25 -27.79 19.99
CA THR A 194 0.28 -26.70 20.80
C THR A 194 0.87 -25.63 19.90
N GLU A 195 0.56 -24.38 20.21
CA GLU A 195 1.14 -23.21 19.55
C GLU A 195 1.57 -22.21 20.62
N VAL A 196 2.82 -21.75 20.55
CA VAL A 196 3.36 -20.69 21.41
C VAL A 196 4.00 -19.66 20.50
N GLY A 197 3.70 -18.39 20.72
CA GLY A 197 4.25 -17.34 19.88
C GLY A 197 4.34 -16.02 20.59
N GLY A 198 5.08 -15.12 19.96
CA GLY A 198 5.20 -13.74 20.37
C GLY A 198 5.42 -12.82 19.18
N GLN A 199 5.14 -11.55 19.39
CA GLN A 199 5.38 -10.51 18.41
C GLN A 199 5.88 -9.24 19.08
N ILE A 200 6.63 -8.48 18.31
CA ILE A 200 7.06 -7.13 18.66
C ILE A 200 6.86 -6.24 17.44
N MET A 201 6.34 -5.04 17.65
CA MET A 201 6.16 -4.03 16.62
C MET A 201 6.69 -2.70 17.11
N PHE A 202 7.42 -2.03 16.23
CA PHE A 202 7.90 -0.65 16.40
C PHE A 202 7.23 0.21 15.33
N ILE A 203 6.69 1.34 15.75
CA ILE A 203 6.06 2.33 14.87
C ILE A 203 6.69 3.69 15.15
N ASP A 204 7.03 4.40 14.09
CA ASP A 204 7.44 5.80 14.11
C ASP A 204 6.56 6.58 13.14
N ASN A 205 5.82 7.55 13.66
CA ASN A 205 4.98 8.44 12.87
C ASN A 205 5.48 9.88 13.05
N HIS A 206 5.86 10.48 11.93
CA HIS A 206 6.41 11.82 11.91
C HIS A 206 5.72 12.70 10.88
N SER A 207 5.21 13.84 11.33
CA SER A 207 4.66 14.88 10.48
C SER A 207 5.73 15.92 10.20
N GLN A 208 5.90 16.29 8.92
CA GLN A 208 6.86 17.30 8.52
C GLN A 208 6.49 18.66 9.12
N ALA A 209 7.46 19.33 9.72
CA ALA A 209 7.30 20.69 10.20
C ALA A 209 7.19 21.70 9.02
N GLY A 210 6.68 22.91 9.31
CA GLY A 210 6.64 24.00 8.33
C GLY A 210 5.48 23.94 7.32
N THR A 211 4.55 23.00 7.45
CA THR A 211 3.36 22.93 6.60
C THR A 211 2.36 24.08 6.82
N GLY A 212 2.48 24.79 7.95
CA GLY A 212 1.55 25.85 8.37
C GLY A 212 0.19 25.33 8.84
N ILE A 213 0.03 24.02 9.01
CA ILE A 213 -1.17 23.37 9.52
C ILE A 213 -0.75 22.46 10.67
N VAL A 214 -1.46 22.53 11.79
CA VAL A 214 -1.24 21.62 12.91
C VAL A 214 -1.65 20.20 12.49
N PRO A 215 -0.76 19.20 12.62
CA PRO A 215 -1.09 17.83 12.29
C PRO A 215 -2.26 17.30 13.13
N VAL A 216 -3.23 16.65 12.50
CA VAL A 216 -4.34 15.97 13.19
C VAL A 216 -3.82 14.80 14.02
N ILE A 217 -2.77 14.11 13.52
CA ILE A 217 -2.09 13.03 14.23
C ILE A 217 -0.75 13.60 14.69
N PRO A 218 -0.47 13.63 16.01
CA PRO A 218 0.81 14.08 16.52
C PRO A 218 1.93 13.12 16.15
N ASN A 219 3.18 13.60 16.23
CA ASN A 219 4.34 12.71 16.12
C ASN A 219 4.33 11.74 17.31
N TYR A 220 4.57 10.47 17.03
CA TYR A 220 4.68 9.45 18.08
C TYR A 220 5.61 8.33 17.65
N THR A 221 6.21 7.71 18.65
CA THR A 221 6.86 6.40 18.53
C THR A 221 6.12 5.42 19.44
N GLU A 222 5.94 4.21 18.96
CA GLU A 222 5.19 3.19 19.69
C GLU A 222 5.93 1.86 19.63
N THR A 223 5.95 1.14 20.75
CA THR A 223 6.41 -0.24 20.83
C THR A 223 5.28 -1.10 21.37
N GLN A 224 4.88 -2.10 20.61
CA GLN A 224 3.88 -3.08 21.00
C GLN A 224 4.54 -4.45 21.15
N MET A 225 4.19 -5.18 22.21
CA MET A 225 4.67 -6.54 22.45
C MET A 225 3.51 -7.43 22.83
N GLY A 226 3.53 -8.68 22.38
CA GLY A 226 2.52 -9.66 22.74
C GLY A 226 3.12 -11.06 22.73
N ILE A 227 2.67 -11.88 23.70
CA ILE A 227 2.97 -13.32 23.76
C ILE A 227 1.65 -14.08 23.90
N TYR A 228 1.57 -15.26 23.36
CA TYR A 228 0.40 -16.11 23.45
C TYR A 228 0.75 -17.59 23.48
N GLY A 229 -0.16 -18.41 24.06
CA GLY A 229 -0.10 -19.85 24.02
C GLY A 229 -1.48 -20.43 23.74
N ILE A 230 -1.55 -21.41 22.86
CA ILE A 230 -2.79 -22.12 22.49
C ILE A 230 -2.54 -23.61 22.63
N GLY A 231 -3.39 -24.29 23.39
CA GLY A 231 -3.43 -25.75 23.48
C GLY A 231 -4.78 -26.27 23.01
N LYS A 232 -4.79 -27.25 22.10
CA LYS A 232 -5.99 -27.93 21.65
C LYS A 232 -5.81 -29.43 21.81
N TYR A 233 -6.79 -30.04 22.47
CA TYR A 233 -6.86 -31.49 22.64
C TYR A 233 -7.99 -32.06 21.79
N ASN A 234 -7.68 -32.98 20.93
CA ASN A 234 -8.67 -33.68 20.09
C ASN A 234 -9.09 -34.96 20.81
N TYR A 235 -10.27 -34.95 21.44
CA TYR A 235 -10.86 -36.11 22.07
C TYR A 235 -11.57 -36.97 21.03
N SER A 236 -11.08 -38.20 20.83
CA SER A 236 -11.83 -39.22 20.07
C SER A 236 -12.71 -39.97 21.06
N LYS A 237 -14.05 -39.84 20.92
CA LYS A 237 -14.96 -40.81 21.54
C LYS A 237 -14.79 -42.10 20.74
N GLY A 238 -14.22 -43.14 21.36
CA GLY A 238 -14.25 -44.51 20.86
C GLY A 238 -15.67 -45.02 20.72
#